data_65caaff232e897a36da7690ab1c31787
#
_entry.id   65caaff232e897a36da7690ab1c31787
#
_cell.length_a   1.000
_cell.length_b   1.000
_cell.length_c   1.000
_cell.angle_alpha   90.00
_cell.angle_beta   90.00
_cell.angle_gamma   90.00
#
_symmetry.space_group_name_H-M   'P 1'
#
loop_
_entity.id
_entity.type
_entity.pdbx_description
1 polymer ?
#
loop_
_entity_poly.entity_id
_entity_poly.type
_entity_poly.pdbx_seq_one_letter_code
_entity_poly.pdbx_strand_id
1 'polypeptide(L)'
;MTRRQLLHLLTAAPALAVTGCTAQSASSQQEKPLILRYAENQPEDYPTSKAAKAFAELVAQRTDGRVKVLVYSGAELGAEQSVIQQMQFGGVDFSRVSLSQLAEYEPELSVLQLPYLYSDAEQMWRVLDGSIGDEFLAMLDGMDLVGLSWFDAGVRSFYTREKVTGLDDLQGLTIRVQESDMMSDMITALGAKPAQVVYSKVYAALHNAEIDGA
;
A
#
# COMPACT_ATOMS: atom_id res chain seq x y z
N MET A 1 -80.35 1.82 29.63
CA MET A 1 -79.26 1.71 30.59
C MET A 1 -78.15 2.57 30.13
N THR A 2 -77.98 3.71 30.77
CA THR A 2 -77.17 4.85 30.32
C THR A 2 -75.78 4.81 30.87
N ARG A 3 -74.83 5.25 30.04
CA ARG A 3 -73.39 5.35 30.22
C ARG A 3 -72.86 6.15 31.46
N ARG A 4 -73.71 6.44 32.43
CA ARG A 4 -73.39 7.35 33.57
C ARG A 4 -73.29 6.68 34.93
N GLN A 5 -73.29 5.36 35.07
CA GLN A 5 -73.25 4.65 36.35
C GLN A 5 -71.95 3.85 36.61
N LEU A 6 -70.85 4.11 35.91
CA LEU A 6 -69.57 3.40 36.07
C LEU A 6 -68.41 4.29 36.58
N LEU A 7 -68.75 5.38 37.31
CA LEU A 7 -67.75 6.41 37.68
C LEU A 7 -67.60 6.65 39.21
N HIS A 8 -68.04 5.69 40.07
CA HIS A 8 -67.84 5.83 41.51
C HIS A 8 -67.45 4.51 42.16
N LEU A 9 -66.26 3.97 41.86
CA LEU A 9 -65.64 2.94 42.69
C LEU A 9 -64.16 2.76 42.30
N LEU A 10 -63.31 3.74 42.67
CA LEU A 10 -61.87 3.59 42.67
C LEU A 10 -61.27 4.67 43.57
N THR A 11 -61.42 4.48 44.87
CA THR A 11 -60.58 5.15 45.87
C THR A 11 -59.88 4.08 46.70
N ALA A 12 -58.59 4.29 46.87
CA ALA A 12 -57.68 3.57 47.78
C ALA A 12 -56.99 2.33 47.21
N ALA A 13 -55.81 2.56 46.61
CA ALA A 13 -54.71 1.60 46.65
C ALA A 13 -53.43 2.33 47.03
N PRO A 14 -52.61 1.78 47.96
CA PRO A 14 -51.44 2.47 48.49
C PRO A 14 -50.28 2.51 47.47
N ALA A 15 -49.58 3.65 47.40
CA ALA A 15 -48.36 3.85 46.64
C ALA A 15 -47.22 3.00 47.23
N LEU A 16 -46.97 1.85 46.67
CA LEU A 16 -45.69 1.13 46.86
C LEU A 16 -44.65 1.78 45.91
N ALA A 17 -43.83 2.63 46.49
CA ALA A 17 -42.65 3.16 45.82
C ALA A 17 -41.64 2.02 45.60
N VAL A 18 -41.66 1.43 44.42
CA VAL A 18 -40.60 0.57 43.95
C VAL A 18 -39.49 1.47 43.42
N THR A 19 -38.54 1.77 44.30
CA THR A 19 -37.21 2.33 43.88
C THR A 19 -36.44 1.22 43.16
N GLY A 20 -36.79 0.97 41.91
CA GLY A 20 -35.99 0.19 41.01
C GLY A 20 -34.77 1.00 40.64
N CYS A 21 -33.62 0.71 41.25
CA CYS A 21 -32.33 1.06 40.65
C CYS A 21 -32.24 0.40 39.31
N THR A 22 -32.65 1.09 38.27
CA THR A 22 -32.20 0.77 36.89
C THR A 22 -30.70 1.09 36.86
N ALA A 23 -29.90 0.09 37.25
CA ALA A 23 -28.53 0.02 36.78
C ALA A 23 -28.63 0.01 35.24
N GLN A 24 -28.56 1.20 34.68
CA GLN A 24 -28.40 1.38 33.25
C GLN A 24 -27.03 0.77 32.96
N SER A 25 -27.04 -0.52 32.63
CA SER A 25 -25.87 -1.15 32.01
C SER A 25 -25.60 -0.30 30.80
N ALA A 26 -24.59 0.58 30.91
CA ALA A 26 -23.98 1.21 29.76
C ALA A 26 -23.48 0.04 28.91
N SER A 27 -24.34 -0.46 28.03
CA SER A 27 -23.89 -1.27 26.92
C SER A 27 -22.93 -0.36 26.16
N SER A 28 -21.63 -0.54 26.38
CA SER A 28 -20.62 -0.01 25.51
C SER A 28 -20.99 -0.56 24.13
N GLN A 29 -21.67 0.24 23.35
CA GLN A 29 -21.77 -0.02 21.91
C GLN A 29 -20.32 0.01 21.44
N GLN A 30 -19.75 -1.15 21.29
CA GLN A 30 -18.42 -1.31 20.73
C GLN A 30 -18.55 -0.84 19.30
N GLU A 31 -18.14 0.40 19.06
CA GLU A 31 -18.14 0.98 17.71
C GLU A 31 -17.45 0.00 16.79
N LYS A 32 -18.05 -0.25 15.62
CA LYS A 32 -17.43 -1.12 14.63
C LYS A 32 -16.07 -0.52 14.25
N PRO A 33 -15.02 -1.34 14.22
CA PRO A 33 -13.70 -0.83 13.87
C PRO A 33 -13.72 -0.25 12.45
N LEU A 34 -12.99 0.85 12.27
CA LEU A 34 -12.65 1.35 10.94
C LEU A 34 -11.73 0.34 10.28
N ILE A 35 -12.11 -0.13 9.10
CA ILE A 35 -11.32 -1.09 8.32
C ILE A 35 -10.66 -0.33 7.17
N LEU A 36 -9.32 -0.38 7.11
CA LEU A 36 -8.51 0.20 6.06
C LEU A 36 -7.80 -0.92 5.29
N ARG A 37 -7.54 -0.69 4.00
CA ARG A 37 -6.90 -1.66 3.10
C ARG A 37 -5.49 -1.20 2.77
N TYR A 38 -4.55 -2.13 2.86
CA TYR A 38 -3.15 -1.94 2.45
C TYR A 38 -2.84 -2.88 1.30
N ALA A 39 -2.44 -2.36 0.15
CA ALA A 39 -2.03 -3.15 -1.01
C ALA A 39 -0.50 -3.30 -1.08
N GLU A 40 -0.03 -4.52 -1.31
CA GLU A 40 1.38 -4.86 -1.51
C GLU A 40 1.51 -5.85 -2.67
N ASN A 41 2.40 -5.56 -3.62
CA ASN A 41 2.61 -6.44 -4.78
C ASN A 41 3.58 -7.59 -4.51
N GLN A 42 4.37 -7.51 -3.44
CA GLN A 42 5.33 -8.55 -3.06
C GLN A 42 4.66 -9.71 -2.31
N PRO A 43 5.24 -10.92 -2.37
CA PRO A 43 4.71 -12.06 -1.64
C PRO A 43 4.74 -11.83 -0.12
N GLU A 44 3.94 -12.60 0.59
CA GLU A 44 3.67 -12.43 2.02
C GLU A 44 4.92 -12.47 2.91
N ASP A 45 5.91 -13.26 2.52
CA ASP A 45 7.18 -13.46 3.25
C ASP A 45 8.25 -12.43 2.91
N TYR A 46 7.99 -11.52 1.96
CA TYR A 46 8.92 -10.47 1.59
C TYR A 46 9.05 -9.39 2.70
N PRO A 47 10.23 -8.75 2.86
CA PRO A 47 10.46 -7.78 3.93
C PRO A 47 9.43 -6.64 3.99
N THR A 48 9.05 -6.06 2.85
CA THR A 48 8.07 -4.96 2.80
C THR A 48 6.67 -5.41 3.21
N SER A 49 6.27 -6.63 2.83
CA SER A 49 4.99 -7.23 3.26
C SER A 49 4.96 -7.51 4.76
N LYS A 50 6.08 -7.96 5.33
CA LYS A 50 6.23 -8.12 6.79
C LYS A 50 6.15 -6.77 7.52
N ALA A 51 6.77 -5.73 6.96
CA ALA A 51 6.69 -4.38 7.52
C ALA A 51 5.24 -3.84 7.47
N ALA A 52 4.51 -4.07 6.39
CA ALA A 52 3.09 -3.70 6.29
C ALA A 52 2.24 -4.41 7.36
N LYS A 53 2.49 -5.69 7.63
CA LYS A 53 1.82 -6.43 8.71
C LYS A 53 2.15 -5.88 10.08
N ALA A 54 3.43 -5.59 10.35
CA ALA A 54 3.85 -4.96 11.61
C ALA A 54 3.20 -3.58 11.80
N PHE A 55 3.11 -2.78 10.73
CA PHE A 55 2.36 -1.52 10.73
C PHE A 55 0.89 -1.74 11.10
N ALA A 56 0.21 -2.70 10.49
CA ALA A 56 -1.18 -3.03 10.77
C ALA A 56 -1.41 -3.43 12.23
N GLU A 57 -0.52 -4.25 12.78
CA GLU A 57 -0.55 -4.66 14.19
C GLU A 57 -0.36 -3.47 15.15
N LEU A 58 0.60 -2.59 14.84
CA LEU A 58 0.86 -1.39 15.64
C LEU A 58 -0.33 -0.42 15.62
N VAL A 59 -0.97 -0.24 14.46
CA VAL A 59 -2.18 0.58 14.33
C VAL A 59 -3.30 0.00 15.19
N ALA A 60 -3.54 -1.29 15.11
CA ALA A 60 -4.58 -1.95 15.94
C ALA A 60 -4.29 -1.79 17.44
N GLN A 61 -3.03 -2.01 17.86
CA GLN A 61 -2.62 -1.85 19.26
C GLN A 61 -2.78 -0.41 19.76
N ARG A 62 -2.29 0.58 18.98
CA ARG A 62 -2.32 2.00 19.37
C ARG A 62 -3.70 2.62 19.34
N THR A 63 -4.65 1.97 18.68
CA THR A 63 -6.05 2.43 18.59
C THR A 63 -7.01 1.58 19.41
N ASP A 64 -6.51 0.68 20.26
CA ASP A 64 -7.33 -0.28 21.03
C ASP A 64 -8.33 -1.04 20.13
N GLY A 65 -7.89 -1.40 18.92
CA GLY A 65 -8.68 -2.11 17.92
C GLY A 65 -9.74 -1.27 17.20
N ARG A 66 -9.80 0.04 17.43
CA ARG A 66 -10.73 0.95 16.73
C ARG A 66 -10.41 1.11 15.24
N VAL A 67 -9.13 0.95 14.86
CA VAL A 67 -8.67 0.93 13.47
C VAL A 67 -8.00 -0.41 13.20
N LYS A 68 -8.34 -1.02 12.08
CA LYS A 68 -7.72 -2.27 11.59
C LYS A 68 -7.28 -2.07 10.16
N VAL A 69 -6.04 -2.39 9.86
CA VAL A 69 -5.49 -2.40 8.52
C VAL A 69 -5.43 -3.84 8.02
N LEU A 70 -6.09 -4.12 6.90
CA LEU A 70 -6.04 -5.42 6.22
C LEU A 70 -4.97 -5.35 5.12
N VAL A 71 -3.95 -6.17 5.24
CA VAL A 71 -2.84 -6.23 4.29
C VAL A 71 -3.12 -7.31 3.24
N TYR A 72 -3.13 -6.92 1.98
CA TYR A 72 -3.31 -7.76 0.80
C TYR A 72 -1.97 -7.84 0.07
N SER A 73 -1.29 -8.98 0.19
CA SER A 73 0.03 -9.23 -0.40
C SER A 73 -0.08 -9.93 -1.77
N GLY A 74 1.03 -10.03 -2.51
CA GLY A 74 1.08 -10.77 -3.76
C GLY A 74 0.24 -10.20 -4.89
N ALA A 75 0.01 -8.88 -4.89
CA ALA A 75 -0.81 -8.18 -5.89
C ALA A 75 -2.29 -8.62 -5.91
N GLU A 76 -2.85 -9.06 -4.78
CA GLU A 76 -4.26 -9.46 -4.69
C GLU A 76 -5.22 -8.33 -5.11
N LEU A 77 -4.88 -7.06 -4.83
CA LEU A 77 -5.68 -5.90 -5.21
C LEU A 77 -5.31 -5.32 -6.58
N GLY A 78 -4.39 -5.97 -7.30
CA GLY A 78 -3.96 -5.59 -8.63
C GLY A 78 -2.49 -5.18 -8.72
N ALA A 79 -2.05 -4.85 -9.94
CA ALA A 79 -0.72 -4.30 -10.20
C ALA A 79 -0.59 -2.88 -9.62
N GLU A 80 0.64 -2.43 -9.38
CA GLU A 80 0.92 -1.13 -8.72
C GLU A 80 0.22 0.05 -9.39
N GLN A 81 0.21 0.11 -10.72
CA GLN A 81 -0.49 1.17 -11.46
C GLN A 81 -2.00 1.20 -11.17
N SER A 82 -2.64 0.01 -11.16
CA SER A 82 -4.06 -0.09 -10.80
C SER A 82 -4.31 0.29 -9.34
N VAL A 83 -3.39 -0.05 -8.45
CA VAL A 83 -3.49 0.29 -7.01
C VAL A 83 -3.38 1.80 -6.80
N ILE A 84 -2.46 2.49 -7.51
CA ILE A 84 -2.37 3.97 -7.45
C ILE A 84 -3.75 4.59 -7.79
N GLN A 85 -4.37 4.16 -8.90
CA GLN A 85 -5.68 4.64 -9.28
C GLN A 85 -6.75 4.33 -8.22
N GLN A 86 -6.74 3.12 -7.64
CA GLN A 86 -7.67 2.75 -6.57
C GLN A 86 -7.49 3.62 -5.32
N MET A 87 -6.26 4.02 -4.97
CA MET A 87 -6.00 4.94 -3.87
C MET A 87 -6.62 6.31 -4.13
N GLN A 88 -6.45 6.87 -5.33
CA GLN A 88 -7.04 8.15 -5.74
C GLN A 88 -8.57 8.14 -5.69
N PHE A 89 -9.21 6.98 -5.92
CA PHE A 89 -10.66 6.81 -5.81
C PHE A 89 -11.14 6.32 -4.43
N GLY A 90 -10.24 6.17 -3.44
CA GLY A 90 -10.57 5.72 -2.09
C GLY A 90 -10.91 4.23 -1.98
N GLY A 91 -10.54 3.41 -2.97
CA GLY A 91 -10.71 1.96 -2.94
C GLY A 91 -9.64 1.22 -2.12
N VAL A 92 -8.46 1.81 -1.99
CA VAL A 92 -7.33 1.37 -1.19
C VAL A 92 -6.83 2.54 -0.36
N ASP A 93 -6.50 2.31 0.91
CA ASP A 93 -6.12 3.36 1.85
C ASP A 93 -4.61 3.53 1.97
N PHE A 94 -3.86 2.43 1.86
CA PHE A 94 -2.40 2.41 1.93
C PHE A 94 -1.81 1.49 0.87
N SER A 95 -0.65 1.85 0.37
CA SER A 95 0.15 0.94 -0.46
C SER A 95 1.64 1.24 -0.34
N ARG A 96 2.45 0.21 -0.54
CA ARG A 96 3.83 0.39 -0.94
C ARG A 96 3.88 0.32 -2.46
N VAL A 97 4.39 1.35 -3.09
CA VAL A 97 4.49 1.49 -4.54
C VAL A 97 5.93 1.74 -4.95
N SER A 98 6.35 1.16 -6.07
CA SER A 98 7.68 1.40 -6.66
C SER A 98 7.79 2.83 -7.20
N LEU A 99 8.94 3.46 -6.98
CA LEU A 99 9.22 4.80 -7.53
C LEU A 99 9.03 4.85 -9.05
N SER A 100 9.38 3.78 -9.76
CA SER A 100 9.19 3.71 -11.21
C SER A 100 7.72 3.84 -11.66
N GLN A 101 6.78 3.42 -10.81
CA GLN A 101 5.35 3.58 -11.10
C GLN A 101 4.84 4.98 -10.72
N LEU A 102 5.36 5.54 -9.62
CA LEU A 102 5.02 6.92 -9.23
C LEU A 102 5.62 7.95 -10.18
N ALA A 103 6.80 7.70 -10.73
CA ALA A 103 7.47 8.57 -11.70
C ALA A 103 6.72 8.73 -13.03
N GLU A 104 5.81 7.82 -13.36
CA GLU A 104 4.91 7.99 -14.53
C GLU A 104 3.85 9.07 -14.31
N TYR A 105 3.60 9.46 -13.05
CA TYR A 105 2.69 10.54 -12.67
C TYR A 105 3.43 11.79 -12.21
N GLU A 106 4.55 11.61 -11.49
CA GLU A 106 5.40 12.67 -10.97
C GLU A 106 6.84 12.41 -11.44
N PRO A 107 7.24 12.94 -12.62
CA PRO A 107 8.52 12.61 -13.28
C PRO A 107 9.78 12.92 -12.47
N GLU A 108 9.74 13.92 -11.57
CA GLU A 108 10.85 14.27 -10.69
C GLU A 108 11.29 13.10 -9.81
N LEU A 109 10.39 12.20 -9.42
CA LEU A 109 10.70 11.00 -8.64
C LEU A 109 11.67 10.06 -9.37
N SER A 110 11.77 10.16 -10.70
CA SER A 110 12.71 9.35 -11.49
C SER A 110 14.17 9.60 -11.12
N VAL A 111 14.51 10.80 -10.64
CA VAL A 111 15.84 11.17 -10.21
C VAL A 111 16.39 10.22 -9.14
N LEU A 112 15.52 9.80 -8.20
CA LEU A 112 15.90 8.89 -7.11
C LEU A 112 16.24 7.46 -7.57
N GLN A 113 15.98 7.14 -8.84
CA GLN A 113 16.21 5.82 -9.45
C GLN A 113 17.42 5.79 -10.39
N LEU A 114 18.11 6.92 -10.56
CA LEU A 114 19.28 6.99 -11.45
C LEU A 114 20.36 6.01 -10.99
N PRO A 115 20.94 5.25 -11.91
CA PRO A 115 22.05 4.36 -11.59
C PRO A 115 23.20 5.10 -10.89
N TYR A 116 23.74 4.48 -9.84
CA TYR A 116 24.90 4.98 -9.10
C TYR A 116 24.73 6.37 -8.46
N LEU A 117 23.48 6.80 -8.24
CA LEU A 117 23.18 8.08 -7.57
C LEU A 117 23.74 8.12 -6.14
N TYR A 118 23.71 6.99 -5.45
CA TYR A 118 24.20 6.84 -4.10
C TYR A 118 25.46 5.98 -4.08
N SER A 119 26.45 6.35 -3.25
CA SER A 119 27.67 5.57 -3.05
C SER A 119 27.44 4.29 -2.25
N ASP A 120 26.48 4.35 -1.32
CA ASP A 120 26.10 3.26 -0.42
C ASP A 120 24.71 3.51 0.20
N ALA A 121 24.21 2.50 0.90
CA ALA A 121 22.90 2.58 1.57
C ALA A 121 22.85 3.66 2.66
N GLU A 122 23.95 3.91 3.36
CA GLU A 122 23.99 4.94 4.41
C GLU A 122 23.82 6.34 3.83
N GLN A 123 24.47 6.63 2.69
CA GLN A 123 24.26 7.89 1.98
C GLN A 123 22.82 8.00 1.48
N MET A 124 22.27 6.94 0.90
CA MET A 124 20.88 6.92 0.44
C MET A 124 19.91 7.28 1.59
N TRP A 125 20.04 6.65 2.73
CA TRP A 125 19.18 6.92 3.88
C TRP A 125 19.37 8.32 4.45
N ARG A 126 20.58 8.87 4.48
CA ARG A 126 20.79 10.26 4.88
C ARG A 126 20.05 11.25 3.97
N VAL A 127 19.91 10.93 2.69
CA VAL A 127 19.15 11.77 1.73
C VAL A 127 17.65 11.57 1.93
N LEU A 128 17.19 10.33 1.98
CA LEU A 128 15.75 9.99 2.02
C LEU A 128 15.10 10.29 3.37
N ASP A 129 15.84 10.17 4.49
CA ASP A 129 15.37 10.53 5.83
C ASP A 129 15.59 12.02 6.16
N GLY A 130 16.12 12.79 5.21
CA GLY A 130 16.36 14.24 5.36
C GLY A 130 15.36 15.08 4.58
N SER A 131 15.59 16.40 4.58
CA SER A 131 14.70 17.38 3.91
C SER A 131 14.49 17.12 2.43
N ILE A 132 15.49 16.54 1.73
CA ILE A 132 15.36 16.17 0.32
C ILE A 132 14.30 15.05 0.17
N GLY A 133 14.36 14.03 1.02
CA GLY A 133 13.37 12.97 1.02
C GLY A 133 11.96 13.47 1.37
N ASP A 134 11.86 14.41 2.31
CA ASP A 134 10.58 15.05 2.65
C ASP A 134 10.00 15.84 1.47
N GLU A 135 10.85 16.58 0.72
CA GLU A 135 10.43 17.29 -0.48
C GLU A 135 9.86 16.33 -1.55
N PHE A 136 10.51 15.20 -1.78
CA PHE A 136 10.03 14.19 -2.71
C PHE A 136 8.73 13.51 -2.24
N LEU A 137 8.57 13.25 -0.94
CA LEU A 137 7.31 12.73 -0.40
C LEU A 137 6.16 13.75 -0.57
N ALA A 138 6.44 15.04 -0.39
CA ALA A 138 5.44 16.10 -0.55
C ALA A 138 4.95 16.27 -2.01
N MET A 139 5.74 15.85 -3.02
CA MET A 139 5.29 15.89 -4.42
C MET A 139 4.05 15.03 -4.67
N LEU A 140 3.85 13.97 -3.86
CA LEU A 140 2.70 13.09 -3.98
C LEU A 140 1.36 13.80 -3.64
N ASP A 141 1.39 14.93 -2.95
CA ASP A 141 0.18 15.73 -2.66
C ASP A 141 -0.49 16.19 -3.97
N GLY A 142 0.28 16.43 -5.03
CA GLY A 142 -0.24 16.75 -6.37
C GLY A 142 -1.04 15.61 -7.03
N MET A 143 -0.93 14.40 -6.50
CA MET A 143 -1.64 13.21 -6.96
C MET A 143 -2.81 12.80 -6.04
N ASP A 144 -3.21 13.64 -5.08
CA ASP A 144 -4.14 13.30 -3.98
C ASP A 144 -3.65 12.10 -3.14
N LEU A 145 -2.33 11.95 -3.01
CA LEU A 145 -1.66 10.92 -2.20
C LEU A 145 -0.77 11.58 -1.15
N VAL A 146 -0.61 10.93 -0.02
CA VAL A 146 0.30 11.38 1.04
C VAL A 146 1.48 10.41 1.14
N GLY A 147 2.69 10.91 0.90
CA GLY A 147 3.92 10.16 1.13
C GLY A 147 4.19 10.01 2.64
N LEU A 148 4.32 8.78 3.11
CA LEU A 148 4.48 8.49 4.54
C LEU A 148 5.92 8.15 4.92
N SER A 149 6.59 7.36 4.10
CA SER A 149 7.96 6.89 4.36
C SER A 149 8.56 6.21 3.14
N TRP A 150 9.85 5.93 3.21
CA TRP A 150 10.60 5.20 2.21
C TRP A 150 10.80 3.74 2.60
N PHE A 151 10.89 2.88 1.60
CA PHE A 151 11.29 1.48 1.74
C PHE A 151 12.46 1.19 0.82
N ASP A 152 13.49 0.51 1.33
CA ASP A 152 14.56 -0.04 0.52
C ASP A 152 14.20 -1.47 0.09
N ALA A 153 14.16 -1.69 -1.22
CA ALA A 153 13.95 -3.01 -1.81
C ALA A 153 15.27 -3.66 -2.27
N GLY A 154 16.41 -3.09 -1.88
CA GLY A 154 17.74 -3.53 -2.26
C GLY A 154 18.23 -2.95 -3.59
N VAL A 155 19.33 -3.49 -4.09
CA VAL A 155 19.95 -3.06 -5.34
C VAL A 155 19.38 -3.83 -6.54
N ARG A 156 19.36 -3.17 -7.70
CA ARG A 156 18.97 -3.80 -8.95
C ARG A 156 20.19 -4.40 -9.63
N SER A 157 20.09 -5.67 -10.03
CA SER A 157 21.09 -6.38 -10.81
C SER A 157 20.41 -7.11 -11.96
N PHE A 158 21.13 -7.28 -13.06
CA PHE A 158 20.64 -8.12 -14.15
C PHE A 158 20.75 -9.60 -13.81
N TYR A 159 19.74 -10.37 -14.15
CA TYR A 159 19.81 -11.82 -14.26
C TYR A 159 19.29 -12.24 -15.64
N THR A 160 20.13 -12.98 -16.35
CA THR A 160 19.93 -13.34 -17.75
C THR A 160 20.21 -14.82 -17.95
N ARG A 161 19.66 -15.40 -19.04
CA ARG A 161 19.94 -16.81 -19.41
C ARG A 161 21.40 -17.05 -19.69
N GLU A 162 22.00 -16.17 -20.49
CA GLU A 162 23.41 -16.19 -20.81
C GLU A 162 24.15 -15.24 -19.87
N LYS A 163 25.39 -15.57 -19.59
CA LYS A 163 26.24 -14.75 -18.71
C LYS A 163 26.55 -13.41 -19.35
N VAL A 164 26.22 -12.32 -18.67
CA VAL A 164 26.60 -10.97 -19.03
C VAL A 164 27.85 -10.57 -18.27
N THR A 165 28.88 -10.14 -18.98
CA THR A 165 30.17 -9.69 -18.41
C THR A 165 30.52 -8.25 -18.76
N GLY A 166 29.82 -7.67 -19.74
CA GLY A 166 30.00 -6.30 -20.20
C GLY A 166 28.82 -5.83 -21.03
N LEU A 167 28.87 -4.58 -21.48
CA LEU A 167 27.78 -3.95 -22.24
C LEU A 167 27.54 -4.63 -23.59
N ASP A 168 28.58 -5.18 -24.22
CA ASP A 168 28.44 -5.85 -25.50
C ASP A 168 27.56 -7.11 -25.41
N ASP A 169 27.55 -7.77 -24.24
CA ASP A 169 26.75 -8.97 -23.98
C ASP A 169 25.24 -8.64 -23.82
N LEU A 170 24.89 -7.38 -23.58
CA LEU A 170 23.50 -6.93 -23.49
C LEU A 170 22.88 -6.63 -24.86
N GLN A 171 23.72 -6.50 -25.91
CA GLN A 171 23.25 -6.09 -27.23
C GLN A 171 22.18 -7.02 -27.77
N GLY A 172 21.00 -6.44 -28.02
CA GLY A 172 19.87 -7.14 -28.61
C GLY A 172 19.07 -8.07 -27.70
N LEU A 173 19.53 -8.28 -26.43
CA LEU A 173 18.75 -9.02 -25.44
C LEU A 173 17.44 -8.29 -25.14
N THR A 174 16.38 -9.06 -24.92
CA THR A 174 15.09 -8.54 -24.45
C THR A 174 15.10 -8.60 -22.91
N ILE A 175 15.23 -7.43 -22.28
CA ILE A 175 15.33 -7.31 -20.83
C ILE A 175 14.02 -6.74 -20.27
N ARG A 176 13.46 -7.45 -19.29
CA ARG A 176 12.28 -6.97 -18.58
C ARG A 176 12.58 -5.71 -17.79
N VAL A 177 11.68 -4.76 -17.89
CA VAL A 177 11.62 -3.59 -16.99
C VAL A 177 10.23 -3.50 -16.35
N GLN A 178 10.13 -2.67 -15.32
CA GLN A 178 8.83 -2.24 -14.81
C GLN A 178 8.14 -1.40 -15.89
N GLU A 179 6.86 -1.15 -15.75
CA GLU A 179 6.08 -0.27 -16.63
C GLU A 179 6.49 1.18 -16.37
N SER A 180 7.65 1.57 -16.91
CA SER A 180 8.30 2.85 -16.72
C SER A 180 9.11 3.23 -17.95
N ASP A 181 8.90 4.44 -18.44
CA ASP A 181 9.60 4.98 -19.59
C ASP A 181 11.08 5.19 -19.28
N MET A 182 11.43 5.71 -18.10
CA MET A 182 12.82 5.91 -17.69
C MET A 182 13.58 4.58 -17.63
N MET A 183 12.96 3.51 -17.12
CA MET A 183 13.59 2.19 -17.10
C MET A 183 13.75 1.62 -18.50
N SER A 184 12.82 1.88 -19.42
CA SER A 184 12.90 1.48 -20.83
C SER A 184 14.02 2.21 -21.54
N ASP A 185 14.15 3.52 -21.32
CA ASP A 185 15.22 4.34 -21.88
C ASP A 185 16.59 3.90 -21.39
N MET A 186 16.72 3.59 -20.10
CA MET A 186 17.96 3.06 -19.51
C MET A 186 18.39 1.76 -20.22
N ILE A 187 17.49 0.80 -20.40
CA ILE A 187 17.79 -0.46 -21.07
C ILE A 187 18.16 -0.24 -22.54
N THR A 188 17.46 0.67 -23.20
CA THR A 188 17.76 1.05 -24.59
C THR A 188 19.16 1.69 -24.69
N ALA A 189 19.52 2.56 -23.78
CA ALA A 189 20.84 3.19 -23.73
C ALA A 189 21.99 2.17 -23.50
N LEU A 190 21.69 1.05 -22.83
CA LEU A 190 22.62 -0.07 -22.65
C LEU A 190 22.70 -0.99 -23.90
N GLY A 191 21.91 -0.74 -24.94
CA GLY A 191 21.90 -1.52 -26.18
C GLY A 191 20.99 -2.76 -26.17
N ALA A 192 20.24 -2.97 -25.11
CA ALA A 192 19.25 -4.03 -24.99
C ALA A 192 17.86 -3.53 -25.42
N LYS A 193 16.91 -4.45 -25.55
CA LYS A 193 15.50 -4.17 -25.87
C LYS A 193 14.68 -4.21 -24.58
N PRO A 194 14.04 -3.12 -24.16
CA PRO A 194 13.17 -3.14 -22.99
C PRO A 194 11.86 -3.88 -23.28
N ALA A 195 11.40 -4.65 -22.30
CA ALA A 195 10.08 -5.28 -22.30
C ALA A 195 9.37 -4.92 -20.99
N GLN A 196 8.35 -4.08 -21.06
CA GLN A 196 7.54 -3.73 -19.91
C GLN A 196 6.63 -4.91 -19.52
N VAL A 197 6.90 -5.54 -18.38
CA VAL A 197 6.14 -6.69 -17.86
C VAL A 197 5.84 -6.48 -16.38
N VAL A 198 4.55 -6.55 -16.02
CA VAL A 198 4.11 -6.49 -14.61
C VAL A 198 4.77 -7.57 -13.78
N TYR A 199 5.10 -7.25 -12.52
CA TYR A 199 5.89 -8.13 -11.65
C TYR A 199 5.36 -9.56 -11.57
N SER A 200 4.06 -9.76 -11.41
CA SER A 200 3.42 -11.07 -11.29
C SER A 200 3.56 -11.98 -12.53
N LYS A 201 3.92 -11.41 -13.69
CA LYS A 201 4.09 -12.16 -14.94
C LYS A 201 5.54 -12.44 -15.31
N VAL A 202 6.51 -11.88 -14.58
CA VAL A 202 7.95 -11.97 -14.92
C VAL A 202 8.43 -13.42 -14.96
N TYR A 203 8.04 -14.24 -13.97
CA TYR A 203 8.42 -15.65 -13.95
C TYR A 203 7.92 -16.41 -15.20
N ALA A 204 6.67 -16.19 -15.58
CA ALA A 204 6.10 -16.82 -16.77
C ALA A 204 6.79 -16.36 -18.05
N ALA A 205 7.07 -15.07 -18.18
CA ALA A 205 7.76 -14.51 -19.35
C ALA A 205 9.18 -15.07 -19.50
N LEU A 206 9.93 -15.23 -18.40
CA LEU A 206 11.24 -15.89 -18.40
C LEU A 206 11.13 -17.38 -18.75
N HIS A 207 10.16 -18.07 -18.16
CA HIS A 207 9.94 -19.50 -18.40
C HIS A 207 9.60 -19.79 -19.86
N ASN A 208 8.75 -18.98 -20.46
CA ASN A 208 8.30 -19.09 -21.85
C ASN A 208 9.29 -18.53 -22.87
N ALA A 209 10.44 -18.00 -22.44
CA ALA A 209 11.41 -17.34 -23.31
C ALA A 209 10.86 -16.10 -24.06
N GLU A 210 9.90 -15.42 -23.47
CA GLU A 210 9.39 -14.14 -24.00
C GLU A 210 10.38 -13.00 -23.74
N ILE A 211 11.23 -13.14 -22.71
CA ILE A 211 12.32 -12.24 -22.33
C ILE A 211 13.59 -13.05 -22.06
N ASP A 212 14.75 -12.43 -22.27
CA ASP A 212 16.06 -13.04 -22.05
C ASP A 212 16.59 -12.82 -20.63
N GLY A 213 16.05 -11.82 -19.94
CA GLY A 213 16.43 -11.47 -18.57
C GLY A 213 15.53 -10.40 -17.95
N ALA A 214 15.87 -10.02 -16.72
CA ALA A 214 15.21 -8.94 -16.00
C ALA A 214 16.18 -8.22 -15.06
#